data_1a146035598c58d5918a5c8d86ea62bd
#
_entry.id   1a146035598c58d5918a5c8d86ea62bd
#
_cell.length_a   1.000
_cell.length_b   1.000
_cell.length_c   1.000
_cell.angle_alpha   90.00
_cell.angle_beta   90.00
_cell.angle_gamma   90.00
#
_symmetry.space_group_name_H-M   'P 1'
#
loop_
_entity.id
_entity.type
_entity.pdbx_description
1 polymer ?
#
loop_
_entity_poly.entity_id
_entity_poly.type
_entity_poly.pdbx_seq_one_letter_code
_entity_poly.pdbx_strand_id
1 'polypeptide(L)'
;MMRTFVALEIPHGVKQQIRALQDHLKELPPLRQQPSLLRWTNTRNLHLTLRFLGDTDKAQRHQLQNGLAALAVRHAPFSLTQSRLGCFRSWSNLRVLWVGLEGELEALQDLQADVESLARQVGFSPERNRFSPHITLARTARNAARPVLRAASEHLRRVAEDDVSHSWNDWKVSELHFIRSVLGPGGAQYFNLVTCALPDDI
;
A
#
# COMPACT_ATOMS: atom_id res chain seq x y z
N MET A 1 13.63 4.20 19.34
CA MET A 1 13.29 4.28 17.91
C MET A 1 12.04 3.45 17.64
N MET A 2 11.17 3.89 16.73
CA MET A 2 9.91 3.22 16.40
C MET A 2 9.72 3.28 14.89
N ARG A 3 9.54 2.15 14.24
CA ARG A 3 9.31 2.11 12.79
C ARG A 3 7.91 2.60 12.45
N THR A 4 7.81 3.62 11.62
CA THR A 4 6.54 4.28 11.29
C THR A 4 6.39 4.56 9.80
N PHE A 5 5.17 4.81 9.39
CA PHE A 5 4.80 5.24 8.04
C PHE A 5 3.46 5.99 8.07
N VAL A 6 3.20 6.75 7.02
CA VAL A 6 1.92 7.43 6.79
C VAL A 6 1.17 6.71 5.68
N ALA A 7 -0.13 6.46 5.89
CA ALA A 7 -0.95 5.68 4.95
C ALA A 7 -2.42 6.10 4.98
N LEU A 8 -3.13 5.67 3.94
CA LEU A 8 -4.59 5.66 3.87
C LEU A 8 -5.09 4.26 4.18
N GLU A 9 -6.11 4.15 5.01
CA GLU A 9 -6.74 2.88 5.31
C GLU A 9 -7.67 2.44 4.16
N ILE A 10 -7.71 1.15 3.91
CA ILE A 10 -8.58 0.55 2.91
C ILE A 10 -9.87 0.10 3.60
N PRO A 11 -11.06 0.51 3.14
CA PRO A 11 -12.33 0.09 3.71
C PRO A 11 -12.54 -1.43 3.67
N HIS A 12 -13.34 -1.93 4.59
CA HIS A 12 -13.56 -3.37 4.74
C HIS A 12 -14.06 -4.05 3.46
N GLY A 13 -15.03 -3.43 2.76
CA GLY A 13 -15.56 -3.98 1.49
C GLY A 13 -14.49 -4.12 0.41
N VAL A 14 -13.63 -3.11 0.28
CA VAL A 14 -12.48 -3.13 -0.64
C VAL A 14 -11.45 -4.18 -0.22
N LYS A 15 -11.17 -4.31 1.08
CA LYS A 15 -10.29 -5.37 1.61
C LYS A 15 -10.83 -6.77 1.27
N GLN A 16 -12.15 -6.97 1.28
CA GLN A 16 -12.77 -8.24 0.89
C GLN A 16 -12.59 -8.53 -0.60
N GLN A 17 -12.77 -7.54 -1.47
CA GLN A 17 -12.53 -7.69 -2.91
C GLN A 17 -11.06 -8.05 -3.20
N ILE A 18 -10.12 -7.35 -2.55
CA ILE A 18 -8.68 -7.65 -2.68
C ILE A 18 -8.36 -9.06 -2.15
N ARG A 19 -9.00 -9.50 -1.07
CA ARG A 19 -8.86 -10.87 -0.57
C ARG A 19 -9.32 -11.89 -1.59
N ALA A 20 -10.49 -11.68 -2.21
CA ALA A 20 -11.00 -12.57 -3.26
C ALA A 20 -10.02 -12.67 -4.43
N LEU A 21 -9.44 -11.54 -4.85
CA LEU A 21 -8.37 -11.53 -5.86
C LEU A 21 -7.14 -12.33 -5.39
N GLN A 22 -6.66 -12.10 -4.16
CA GLN A 22 -5.53 -12.87 -3.63
C GLN A 22 -5.81 -14.37 -3.63
N ASP A 23 -7.02 -14.78 -3.22
CA ASP A 23 -7.41 -16.19 -3.16
C ASP A 23 -7.48 -16.79 -4.58
N HIS A 24 -8.04 -16.06 -5.56
CA HIS A 24 -8.00 -16.46 -6.97
C HIS A 24 -6.57 -16.63 -7.50
N LEU A 25 -5.69 -15.67 -7.23
CA LEU A 25 -4.30 -15.73 -7.69
C LEU A 25 -3.52 -16.90 -7.07
N LYS A 26 -3.80 -17.28 -5.83
CA LYS A 26 -3.18 -18.45 -5.16
C LYS A 26 -3.52 -19.78 -5.85
N GLU A 27 -4.68 -19.85 -6.52
CA GLU A 27 -5.11 -21.06 -7.24
C GLU A 27 -4.41 -21.23 -8.60
N LEU A 28 -3.69 -20.23 -9.10
CA LEU A 28 -2.90 -20.36 -10.32
C LEU A 28 -1.87 -21.51 -10.15
N PRO A 29 -1.72 -22.41 -11.16
CA PRO A 29 -0.99 -23.67 -11.00
C PRO A 29 0.38 -23.55 -10.32
N PRO A 30 1.29 -22.63 -10.70
CA PRO A 30 2.59 -22.54 -10.03
C PRO A 30 2.49 -22.06 -8.57
N LEU A 31 1.54 -21.17 -8.24
CA LEU A 31 1.37 -20.65 -6.88
C LEU A 31 0.67 -21.66 -5.97
N ARG A 32 -0.30 -22.42 -6.50
CA ARG A 32 -0.97 -23.50 -5.77
C ARG A 32 0.00 -24.63 -5.43
N GLN A 33 0.92 -24.97 -6.34
CA GLN A 33 1.93 -26.02 -6.12
C GLN A 33 3.03 -25.59 -5.15
N GLN A 34 3.35 -24.30 -5.10
CA GLN A 34 4.35 -23.72 -4.20
C GLN A 34 3.82 -22.47 -3.49
N PRO A 35 2.95 -22.62 -2.47
CA PRO A 35 2.33 -21.50 -1.76
C PRO A 35 3.34 -20.57 -1.08
N SER A 36 4.53 -21.07 -0.73
CA SER A 36 5.61 -20.28 -0.10
C SER A 36 6.38 -19.37 -1.05
N LEU A 37 6.10 -19.42 -2.36
CA LEU A 37 6.79 -18.63 -3.38
C LEU A 37 6.56 -17.12 -3.19
N LEU A 38 5.36 -16.74 -2.80
CA LEU A 38 4.96 -15.39 -2.46
C LEU A 38 4.51 -15.30 -1.00
N ARG A 39 4.91 -14.24 -0.33
CA ARG A 39 4.40 -13.88 0.99
C ARG A 39 3.25 -12.90 0.81
N TRP A 40 2.04 -13.40 0.97
CA TRP A 40 0.82 -12.62 0.81
C TRP A 40 0.64 -11.63 1.96
N THR A 41 0.21 -10.41 1.63
CA THR A 41 -0.16 -9.42 2.63
C THR A 41 -1.43 -9.86 3.34
N ASN A 42 -1.40 -9.89 4.67
CA ASN A 42 -2.61 -10.15 5.44
C ASN A 42 -3.65 -9.05 5.15
N THR A 43 -4.89 -9.45 4.92
CA THR A 43 -5.99 -8.53 4.58
C THR A 43 -6.14 -7.40 5.61
N ARG A 44 -5.89 -7.66 6.89
CA ARG A 44 -5.91 -6.64 7.96
C ARG A 44 -4.85 -5.55 7.77
N ASN A 45 -3.76 -5.89 7.09
CA ASN A 45 -2.61 -5.02 6.86
C ASN A 45 -2.64 -4.32 5.49
N LEU A 46 -3.71 -4.49 4.70
CA LEU A 46 -3.85 -3.79 3.42
C LEU A 46 -4.03 -2.29 3.67
N HIS A 47 -3.21 -1.50 3.01
CA HIS A 47 -3.20 -0.04 3.10
C HIS A 47 -2.56 0.56 1.84
N LEU A 48 -2.81 1.83 1.60
CA LEU A 48 -2.09 2.63 0.62
C LEU A 48 -1.04 3.46 1.35
N THR A 49 0.23 3.14 1.19
CA THR A 49 1.33 3.91 1.81
C THR A 49 1.53 5.22 1.07
N LEU A 50 1.53 6.32 1.79
CA LEU A 50 1.94 7.64 1.27
C LEU A 50 3.43 7.89 1.49
N ARG A 51 3.97 7.54 2.68
CA ARG A 51 5.37 7.78 3.01
C ARG A 51 5.89 6.77 4.05
N PHE A 52 6.94 6.04 3.72
CA PHE A 52 7.70 5.28 4.71
C PHE A 52 8.71 6.22 5.40
N LEU A 53 8.67 6.25 6.74
CA LEU A 53 9.56 7.09 7.55
C LEU A 53 10.73 6.29 8.14
N GLY A 54 10.55 4.98 8.30
CA GLY A 54 11.54 4.14 8.97
C GLY A 54 11.52 4.39 10.48
N ASP A 55 12.70 4.35 11.11
CA ASP A 55 12.83 4.54 12.55
C ASP A 55 12.69 6.02 12.94
N THR A 56 11.69 6.32 13.79
CA THR A 56 11.37 7.65 14.29
C THR A 56 11.67 7.75 15.79
N ASP A 57 12.23 8.85 16.24
CA ASP A 57 12.37 9.17 17.66
C ASP A 57 11.09 9.83 18.22
N LYS A 58 11.11 10.19 19.52
CA LYS A 58 9.94 10.78 20.20
C LYS A 58 9.62 12.19 19.68
N ALA A 59 10.65 13.01 19.43
CA ALA A 59 10.46 14.38 18.95
C ALA A 59 9.90 14.41 17.53
N GLN A 60 10.46 13.58 16.63
CA GLN A 60 9.97 13.42 15.28
C GLN A 60 8.50 12.96 15.24
N ARG A 61 8.12 11.98 16.07
CA ARG A 61 6.73 11.52 16.13
C ARG A 61 5.78 12.62 16.56
N HIS A 62 6.16 13.42 17.57
CA HIS A 62 5.34 14.54 18.04
C HIS A 62 5.16 15.59 16.93
N GLN A 63 6.24 15.96 16.23
CA GLN A 63 6.19 16.90 15.11
C GLN A 63 5.33 16.36 13.97
N LEU A 64 5.47 15.06 13.61
CA LEU A 64 4.66 14.42 12.59
C LEU A 64 3.17 14.40 12.97
N GLN A 65 2.82 14.06 14.21
CA GLN A 65 1.44 14.04 14.67
C GLN A 65 0.76 15.40 14.51
N ASN A 66 1.43 16.46 14.99
CA ASN A 66 0.90 17.83 14.89
C ASN A 66 0.84 18.29 13.42
N GLY A 67 1.90 18.02 12.65
CA GLY A 67 1.96 18.41 11.24
C GLY A 67 0.92 17.68 10.38
N LEU A 68 0.70 16.37 10.61
CA LEU A 68 -0.33 15.60 9.89
C LEU A 68 -1.75 16.10 10.20
N ALA A 69 -2.04 16.45 11.44
CA ALA A 69 -3.32 17.05 11.79
C ALA A 69 -3.52 18.41 11.07
N ALA A 70 -2.48 19.24 11.03
CA ALA A 70 -2.53 20.56 10.39
C ALA A 70 -2.62 20.47 8.86
N LEU A 71 -2.01 19.48 8.22
CA LEU A 71 -2.13 19.31 6.77
C LEU A 71 -3.46 18.67 6.36
N ALA A 72 -3.97 17.71 7.14
CA ALA A 72 -5.19 16.98 6.81
C ALA A 72 -6.40 17.92 6.61
N VAL A 73 -6.54 18.95 7.44
CA VAL A 73 -7.65 19.92 7.33
C VAL A 73 -7.60 20.82 6.08
N ARG A 74 -6.56 20.71 5.26
CA ARG A 74 -6.42 21.44 3.99
C ARG A 74 -6.79 20.59 2.77
N HIS A 75 -7.14 19.34 2.98
CA HIS A 75 -7.50 18.39 1.91
C HIS A 75 -8.93 17.91 2.09
N ALA A 76 -9.75 18.11 1.06
CA ALA A 76 -11.08 17.51 1.02
C ALA A 76 -10.99 15.98 0.86
N PRO A 77 -11.99 15.23 1.31
CA PRO A 77 -12.11 13.82 0.96
C PRO A 77 -12.21 13.62 -0.55
N PHE A 78 -11.69 12.51 -1.04
CA PHE A 78 -11.67 12.17 -2.45
C PHE A 78 -11.94 10.68 -2.67
N SER A 79 -12.28 10.30 -3.89
CA SER A 79 -12.64 8.93 -4.25
C SER A 79 -11.54 8.24 -5.03
N LEU A 80 -11.27 6.99 -4.66
CA LEU A 80 -10.38 6.08 -5.37
C LEU A 80 -11.09 4.78 -5.71
N THR A 81 -10.63 4.12 -6.76
CA THR A 81 -10.98 2.75 -7.08
C THR A 81 -9.72 1.94 -7.38
N GLN A 82 -9.82 0.62 -7.31
CA GLN A 82 -8.71 -0.24 -7.72
C GLN A 82 -8.65 -0.29 -9.25
N SER A 83 -7.43 -0.50 -9.76
CA SER A 83 -7.22 -0.72 -11.18
C SER A 83 -6.56 -2.08 -11.42
N ARG A 84 -5.76 -2.19 -12.46
CA ARG A 84 -5.17 -3.47 -12.86
C ARG A 84 -4.07 -3.97 -11.93
N LEU A 85 -3.85 -5.28 -11.97
CA LEU A 85 -2.72 -5.94 -11.33
C LEU A 85 -1.40 -5.48 -11.95
N GLY A 86 -0.39 -5.29 -11.11
CA GLY A 86 0.94 -4.89 -11.55
C GLY A 86 2.06 -5.41 -10.67
N CYS A 87 3.30 -5.13 -11.05
CA CYS A 87 4.46 -5.55 -10.27
C CYS A 87 5.55 -4.47 -10.23
N PHE A 88 6.36 -4.49 -9.16
CA PHE A 88 7.59 -3.72 -9.13
C PHE A 88 8.78 -4.57 -9.58
N ARG A 89 9.67 -3.90 -10.27
CA ARG A 89 10.76 -4.28 -11.14
C ARG A 89 10.23 -4.72 -12.51
N SER A 90 9.93 -5.99 -12.71
CA SER A 90 9.36 -6.51 -13.96
C SER A 90 8.78 -7.89 -13.71
N TRP A 91 7.94 -8.37 -14.62
CA TRP A 91 7.41 -9.74 -14.55
C TRP A 91 8.51 -10.81 -14.59
N SER A 92 9.62 -10.56 -15.26
CA SER A 92 10.79 -11.46 -15.27
C SER A 92 11.60 -11.44 -13.97
N ASN A 93 11.43 -10.42 -13.13
CA ASN A 93 12.11 -10.24 -11.84
C ASN A 93 11.15 -9.71 -10.77
N LEU A 94 10.05 -10.41 -10.58
CA LEU A 94 8.99 -10.05 -9.64
C LEU A 94 9.54 -9.89 -8.22
N ARG A 95 9.26 -8.73 -7.61
CA ARG A 95 9.60 -8.46 -6.20
C ARG A 95 8.38 -8.14 -5.38
N VAL A 96 7.47 -7.36 -5.92
CA VAL A 96 6.23 -6.95 -5.27
C VAL A 96 5.12 -7.08 -6.28
N LEU A 97 4.06 -7.78 -5.92
CA LEU A 97 2.80 -7.84 -6.65
C LEU A 97 1.84 -6.86 -6.00
N TRP A 98 1.17 -6.04 -6.78
CA TRP A 98 0.28 -4.99 -6.29
C TRP A 98 -0.93 -4.78 -7.21
N VAL A 99 -1.95 -4.15 -6.67
CA VAL A 99 -3.09 -3.59 -7.40
C VAL A 99 -2.90 -2.08 -7.49
N GLY A 100 -3.06 -1.52 -8.68
CA GLY A 100 -3.02 -0.08 -8.94
C GLY A 100 -4.28 0.63 -8.46
N LEU A 101 -4.31 1.93 -8.63
CA LEU A 101 -5.42 2.79 -8.27
C LEU A 101 -5.77 3.73 -9.41
N GLU A 102 -7.04 4.10 -9.48
CA GLU A 102 -7.64 5.08 -10.37
C GLU A 102 -8.58 5.99 -9.57
N GLY A 103 -9.22 6.95 -10.23
CA GLY A 103 -10.09 7.93 -9.61
C GLY A 103 -9.39 9.30 -9.44
N GLU A 104 -9.61 9.96 -8.31
CA GLU A 104 -9.09 11.31 -8.06
C GLU A 104 -7.61 11.29 -7.68
N LEU A 105 -6.76 10.85 -8.63
CA LEU A 105 -5.31 10.68 -8.41
C LEU A 105 -4.59 12.01 -8.20
N GLU A 106 -5.09 13.15 -8.68
CA GLU A 106 -4.51 14.46 -8.44
C GLU A 106 -4.61 14.81 -6.95
N ALA A 107 -5.79 14.66 -6.35
CA ALA A 107 -5.98 14.88 -4.91
C ALA A 107 -5.08 13.96 -4.06
N LEU A 108 -4.93 12.69 -4.47
CA LEU A 108 -4.01 11.76 -3.83
C LEU A 108 -2.54 12.22 -3.94
N GLN A 109 -2.13 12.73 -5.09
CA GLN A 109 -0.76 13.22 -5.33
C GLN A 109 -0.47 14.48 -4.51
N ASP A 110 -1.42 15.39 -4.41
CA ASP A 110 -1.30 16.62 -3.61
C ASP A 110 -1.17 16.29 -2.11
N LEU A 111 -2.02 15.40 -1.60
CA LEU A 111 -1.91 14.90 -0.23
C LEU A 111 -0.55 14.24 0.03
N GLN A 112 -0.09 13.41 -0.89
CA GLN A 112 1.21 12.75 -0.75
C GLN A 112 2.38 13.75 -0.80
N ALA A 113 2.32 14.77 -1.65
CA ALA A 113 3.34 15.81 -1.74
C ALA A 113 3.44 16.61 -0.43
N ASP A 114 2.31 16.93 0.20
CA ASP A 114 2.29 17.61 1.49
C ASP A 114 2.86 16.71 2.61
N VAL A 115 2.53 15.42 2.62
CA VAL A 115 3.11 14.44 3.56
C VAL A 115 4.63 14.31 3.37
N GLU A 116 5.11 14.27 2.13
CA GLU A 116 6.55 14.25 1.81
C GLU A 116 7.23 15.56 2.27
N SER A 117 6.60 16.71 2.04
CA SER A 117 7.11 18.01 2.48
C SER A 117 7.23 18.06 4.01
N LEU A 118 6.19 17.62 4.74
CA LEU A 118 6.23 17.52 6.21
C LEU A 118 7.34 16.59 6.68
N ALA A 119 7.49 15.42 6.07
CA ALA A 119 8.55 14.48 6.43
C ALA A 119 9.93 15.13 6.31
N ARG A 120 10.16 15.87 5.22
CA ARG A 120 11.43 16.61 5.01
C ARG A 120 11.65 17.71 6.05
N GLN A 121 10.62 18.46 6.43
CA GLN A 121 10.68 19.47 7.47
C GLN A 121 11.05 18.88 8.85
N VAL A 122 10.59 17.67 9.13
CA VAL A 122 10.92 16.91 10.35
C VAL A 122 12.32 16.27 10.29
N GLY A 123 13.04 16.39 9.17
CA GLY A 123 14.43 15.95 9.03
C GLY A 123 14.61 14.59 8.33
N PHE A 124 13.58 14.06 7.68
CA PHE A 124 13.72 12.85 6.85
C PHE A 124 14.31 13.20 5.48
N SER A 125 15.17 12.31 4.97
CA SER A 125 15.68 12.44 3.60
C SER A 125 14.54 12.35 2.58
N PRO A 126 14.63 13.07 1.46
CA PRO A 126 13.65 12.96 0.38
C PRO A 126 13.47 11.51 -0.08
N GLU A 127 12.22 11.14 -0.43
CA GLU A 127 11.98 9.85 -1.07
C GLU A 127 12.67 9.82 -2.43
N ARG A 128 13.43 8.75 -2.68
CA ARG A 128 14.21 8.62 -3.91
C ARG A 128 13.40 8.22 -5.12
N ASN A 129 12.31 7.50 -4.89
CA ASN A 129 11.47 6.99 -5.94
C ASN A 129 10.24 7.89 -6.12
N ARG A 130 9.83 8.09 -7.36
CA ARG A 130 8.57 8.74 -7.65
C ARG A 130 7.43 7.97 -6.97
N PHE A 131 6.49 8.68 -6.39
CA PHE A 131 5.29 8.10 -5.83
C PHE A 131 4.51 7.34 -6.90
N SER A 132 4.21 6.10 -6.62
CA SER A 132 3.40 5.23 -7.46
C SER A 132 2.33 4.61 -6.57
N PRO A 133 1.08 5.11 -6.61
CA PRO A 133 0.02 4.64 -5.72
C PRO A 133 -0.32 3.18 -6.02
N HIS A 134 -0.26 2.35 -4.98
CA HIS A 134 -0.53 0.92 -5.10
C HIS A 134 -0.89 0.28 -3.76
N ILE A 135 -1.64 -0.82 -3.81
CA ILE A 135 -1.91 -1.68 -2.66
C ILE A 135 -1.10 -2.97 -2.83
N THR A 136 -0.17 -3.23 -1.93
CA THR A 136 0.69 -4.43 -1.99
C THR A 136 -0.11 -5.69 -1.68
N LEU A 137 -0.20 -6.62 -2.63
CA LEU A 137 -0.83 -7.93 -2.48
C LEU A 137 0.10 -8.98 -1.92
N ALA A 138 1.33 -9.03 -2.44
CA ALA A 138 2.33 -10.01 -2.03
C ALA A 138 3.76 -9.54 -2.32
N ARG A 139 4.72 -10.18 -1.68
CA ARG A 139 6.16 -10.00 -1.93
C ARG A 139 6.81 -11.35 -2.20
N THR A 140 7.72 -11.41 -3.15
CA THR A 140 8.53 -12.61 -3.40
C THR A 140 9.24 -13.06 -2.13
N ALA A 141 9.15 -14.34 -1.81
CA ALA A 141 9.88 -14.90 -0.69
C ALA A 141 11.41 -14.87 -0.94
N ARG A 142 12.20 -14.73 0.13
CA ARG A 142 13.66 -14.62 0.02
C ARG A 142 14.30 -15.83 -0.63
N ASN A 143 13.74 -17.01 -0.40
CA ASN A 143 14.18 -18.33 -0.89
C ASN A 143 13.38 -18.82 -2.11
N ALA A 144 12.65 -17.95 -2.79
CA ALA A 144 11.87 -18.33 -3.96
C ALA A 144 12.78 -18.85 -5.09
N ALA A 145 12.49 -20.06 -5.56
CA ALA A 145 13.19 -20.68 -6.68
C ALA A 145 12.92 -19.88 -7.97
N ARG A 146 13.97 -19.32 -8.58
CA ARG A 146 13.86 -18.44 -9.76
C ARG A 146 13.06 -19.03 -10.92
N PRO A 147 13.26 -20.31 -11.33
CA PRO A 147 12.50 -20.88 -12.45
C PRO A 147 10.99 -20.91 -12.16
N VAL A 148 10.61 -21.33 -10.95
CA VAL A 148 9.20 -21.41 -10.55
C VAL A 148 8.59 -20.02 -10.39
N LEU A 149 9.35 -19.06 -9.84
CA LEU A 149 8.92 -17.67 -9.76
C LEU A 149 8.66 -17.08 -11.15
N ARG A 150 9.51 -17.39 -12.13
CA ARG A 150 9.32 -16.95 -13.52
C ARG A 150 8.05 -17.53 -14.13
N ALA A 151 7.79 -18.84 -13.95
CA ALA A 151 6.56 -19.47 -14.41
C ALA A 151 5.31 -18.85 -13.75
N ALA A 152 5.35 -18.63 -12.42
CA ALA A 152 4.27 -17.95 -11.70
C ALA A 152 4.04 -16.51 -12.20
N SER A 153 5.12 -15.77 -12.43
CA SER A 153 5.05 -14.40 -12.93
C SER A 153 4.42 -14.30 -14.32
N GLU A 154 4.65 -15.29 -15.17
CA GLU A 154 4.02 -15.34 -16.51
C GLU A 154 2.50 -15.53 -16.41
N HIS A 155 2.01 -16.37 -15.49
CA HIS A 155 0.57 -16.52 -15.24
C HIS A 155 -0.03 -15.24 -14.66
N LEU A 156 0.67 -14.62 -13.69
CA LEU A 156 0.23 -13.35 -13.10
C LEU A 156 0.18 -12.21 -14.14
N ARG A 157 1.14 -12.19 -15.08
CA ARG A 157 1.16 -11.23 -16.19
C ARG A 157 -0.06 -11.39 -17.10
N ARG A 158 -0.43 -12.63 -17.44
CA ARG A 158 -1.64 -12.89 -18.25
C ARG A 158 -2.88 -12.39 -17.52
N VAL A 159 -3.03 -12.68 -16.24
CA VAL A 159 -4.17 -12.15 -15.45
C VAL A 159 -4.17 -10.62 -15.45
N ALA A 160 -3.01 -9.97 -15.43
CA ALA A 160 -2.91 -8.50 -15.48
C ALA A 160 -3.27 -7.93 -16.86
N GLU A 161 -3.06 -8.70 -17.94
CA GLU A 161 -3.32 -8.31 -19.33
C GLU A 161 -4.75 -8.65 -19.77
N ASP A 162 -5.33 -9.72 -19.23
CA ASP A 162 -6.67 -10.20 -19.61
C ASP A 162 -7.80 -9.26 -19.15
N ASP A 163 -7.43 -8.12 -18.55
CA ASP A 163 -8.34 -7.06 -18.11
C ASP A 163 -9.70 -7.62 -17.63
N VAL A 164 -9.61 -8.57 -16.69
CA VAL A 164 -10.81 -9.02 -16.02
C VAL A 164 -11.31 -7.81 -15.27
N SER A 165 -12.26 -7.12 -15.88
CA SER A 165 -12.97 -5.99 -15.28
C SER A 165 -13.64 -6.49 -14.01
N HIS A 166 -12.84 -6.63 -12.95
CA HIS A 166 -13.39 -6.74 -11.62
C HIS A 166 -14.16 -5.45 -11.43
N SER A 167 -15.45 -5.53 -11.22
CA SER A 167 -16.23 -4.36 -10.81
C SER A 167 -15.73 -3.96 -9.43
N TRP A 168 -14.66 -3.17 -9.40
CA TRP A 168 -14.14 -2.60 -8.18
C TRP A 168 -15.10 -1.54 -7.66
N ASN A 169 -15.30 -1.50 -6.35
CA ASN A 169 -16.09 -0.46 -5.74
C ASN A 169 -15.23 0.79 -5.50
N ASP A 170 -15.78 1.94 -5.84
CA ASP A 170 -15.20 3.20 -5.41
C ASP A 170 -15.23 3.29 -3.88
N TRP A 171 -14.25 3.94 -3.32
CA TRP A 171 -14.17 4.19 -1.90
C TRP A 171 -13.69 5.60 -1.60
N LYS A 172 -14.37 6.23 -0.65
CA LYS A 172 -14.02 7.57 -0.19
C LYS A 172 -12.83 7.52 0.75
N VAL A 173 -11.80 8.29 0.45
CA VAL A 173 -10.69 8.58 1.36
C VAL A 173 -11.09 9.78 2.18
N SER A 174 -11.30 9.58 3.48
CA SER A 174 -11.70 10.62 4.44
C SER A 174 -10.76 10.74 5.63
N GLU A 175 -9.73 9.92 5.69
CA GLU A 175 -8.82 9.86 6.83
C GLU A 175 -7.39 9.56 6.41
N LEU A 176 -6.44 10.19 7.09
CA LEU A 176 -5.01 9.97 7.00
C LEU A 176 -4.52 9.34 8.30
N HIS A 177 -3.69 8.30 8.19
CA HIS A 177 -3.22 7.54 9.34
C HIS A 177 -1.70 7.61 9.51
N PHE A 178 -1.26 7.85 10.74
CA PHE A 178 0.14 7.68 11.16
C PHE A 178 0.28 6.36 11.91
N ILE A 179 1.07 5.45 11.37
CA ILE A 179 1.05 4.04 11.77
C ILE A 179 2.43 3.59 12.26
N ARG A 180 2.45 2.87 13.39
CA ARG A 180 3.60 2.10 13.89
C ARG A 180 3.60 0.71 13.27
N SER A 181 4.77 0.27 12.79
CA SER A 181 5.01 -1.09 12.34
C SER A 181 5.87 -1.86 13.33
N VAL A 182 5.39 -3.01 13.80
CA VAL A 182 6.13 -3.94 14.64
C VAL A 182 6.33 -5.23 13.85
N LEU A 183 7.58 -5.63 13.67
CA LEU A 183 7.92 -6.88 12.99
C LEU A 183 7.97 -8.02 14.02
N GLY A 184 7.19 -9.06 13.80
CA GLY A 184 7.15 -10.27 14.62
C GLY A 184 7.28 -11.54 13.78
N PRO A 185 7.33 -12.73 14.42
CA PRO A 185 7.41 -14.02 13.72
C PRO A 185 6.25 -14.26 12.74
N GLY A 186 5.05 -13.73 13.04
CA GLY A 186 3.85 -13.78 12.19
C GLY A 186 3.75 -12.70 11.12
N GLY A 187 4.81 -11.90 10.92
CA GLY A 187 4.82 -10.79 9.98
C GLY A 187 4.69 -9.42 10.66
N ALA A 188 4.40 -8.39 9.88
CA ALA A 188 4.21 -7.03 10.40
C ALA A 188 2.85 -6.91 11.09
N GLN A 189 2.86 -6.26 12.25
CA GLN A 189 1.66 -5.79 12.94
C GLN A 189 1.64 -4.27 12.91
N TYR A 190 0.48 -3.69 12.62
CA TYR A 190 0.30 -2.25 12.50
C TYR A 190 -0.58 -1.72 13.62
N PHE A 191 -0.14 -0.61 14.19
CA PHE A 191 -0.83 0.08 15.27
C PHE A 191 -1.00 1.54 14.86
N ASN A 192 -2.25 1.98 14.82
CA ASN A 192 -2.55 3.37 14.52
C ASN A 192 -2.10 4.26 15.68
N LEU A 193 -1.30 5.28 15.40
CA LEU A 193 -0.83 6.26 16.38
C LEU A 193 -1.71 7.50 16.37
N VAL A 194 -2.14 7.93 15.18
CA VAL A 194 -3.02 9.09 14.95
C VAL A 194 -3.86 8.84 13.73
N THR A 195 -5.13 9.22 13.81
CA THR A 195 -6.04 9.39 12.67
C THR A 195 -6.33 10.88 12.51
N CYS A 196 -6.18 11.39 11.31
CA CYS A 196 -6.50 12.76 10.93
C CYS A 196 -7.62 12.74 9.89
N ALA A 197 -8.77 13.33 10.21
CA ALA A 197 -9.89 13.44 9.27
C ALA A 197 -9.58 14.49 8.18
N LEU A 198 -10.02 14.19 6.96
CA LEU A 198 -10.12 15.14 5.86
C LEU A 198 -11.56 15.69 5.91
N PRO A 199 -11.76 17.01 6.17
CA PRO A 199 -13.10 17.57 6.37
C PRO A 199 -13.86 17.68 5.04
N ASP A 200 -15.18 17.48 5.09
CA ASP A 200 -16.04 17.60 3.90
C ASP A 200 -16.22 19.09 3.45
N ASP A 201 -16.01 20.05 4.36
CA ASP A 201 -16.20 21.47 4.13
C ASP A 201 -14.85 22.20 4.07
N ILE A 202 -14.31 22.38 2.89
CA ILE A 202 -13.14 23.26 2.62
C ILE A 202 -13.54 24.30 1.58
#